data_d16ff65ef6130e998bbc8bfbb86f3a78
#
_entry.id   d16ff65ef6130e998bbc8bfbb86f3a78
#
_cell.length_a   1.000
_cell.length_b   1.000
_cell.length_c   1.000
_cell.angle_alpha   90.00
_cell.angle_beta   90.00
_cell.angle_gamma   90.00
#
_symmetry.space_group_name_H-M   'P 1'
#
loop_
_entity.id
_entity.type
_entity.pdbx_description
1 polymer ?
#
loop_
_entity_poly.entity_id
_entity_poly.type
_entity_poly.pdbx_seq_one_letter_code
_entity_poly.pdbx_strand_id
1 'polypeptide(L)'
;EAVLHALGARREDVARPKILASRIVTRIDHQHAFLMNRNRMGSMILGGESLYLLECQSASYAILACNEAEKAANVKVIDYRMIGPNGRLYLAGDEAEVRNARNAAEAALRQAGAT
;
A
#
# COMPACT_ATOMS: atom_id res chain seq x y z
N GLU A 1 3.58 -0.57 -28.70
CA GLU A 1 5.00 -0.75 -28.37
C GLU A 1 5.89 0.36 -28.92
N ALA A 2 5.55 0.92 -30.08
CA ALA A 2 6.33 2.03 -30.62
C ALA A 2 6.31 3.24 -29.67
N VAL A 3 5.16 3.49 -29.03
CA VAL A 3 5.03 4.57 -28.07
C VAL A 3 5.92 4.33 -26.85
N LEU A 4 5.94 3.10 -26.34
CA LEU A 4 6.76 2.75 -25.20
C LEU A 4 8.24 2.86 -25.53
N HIS A 5 8.61 2.46 -26.74
CA HIS A 5 10.01 2.55 -27.18
C HIS A 5 10.45 4.01 -27.32
N ALA A 6 9.59 4.86 -27.88
CA ALA A 6 9.91 6.28 -28.05
C ALA A 6 10.03 7.01 -26.71
N LEU A 7 9.35 6.50 -25.66
CA LEU A 7 9.40 7.07 -24.33
C LEU A 7 10.33 6.30 -23.39
N GLY A 8 11.22 5.48 -23.93
CA GLY A 8 12.03 4.53 -23.17
C GLY A 8 12.67 5.10 -21.92
N ALA A 9 13.40 6.21 -22.01
CA ALA A 9 14.05 6.80 -20.84
C ALA A 9 13.05 7.30 -19.80
N ARG A 10 12.00 7.97 -20.26
CA ARG A 10 10.94 8.46 -19.36
C ARG A 10 10.15 7.31 -18.74
N ARG A 11 9.93 6.27 -19.53
CA ARG A 11 9.24 5.09 -19.07
C ARG A 11 10.01 4.40 -17.94
N GLU A 12 11.32 4.30 -18.06
CA GLU A 12 12.13 3.70 -17.01
C GLU A 12 12.05 4.49 -15.73
N ASP A 13 12.09 5.82 -15.81
CA ASP A 13 11.98 6.68 -14.65
C ASP A 13 10.60 6.56 -13.99
N VAL A 14 9.54 6.51 -14.81
CA VAL A 14 8.16 6.42 -14.31
C VAL A 14 7.82 5.00 -13.85
N ALA A 15 8.40 3.99 -14.52
CA ALA A 15 8.08 2.60 -14.22
C ALA A 15 8.70 2.11 -12.90
N ARG A 16 9.67 2.82 -12.36
CA ARG A 16 10.27 2.43 -11.09
C ARG A 16 9.48 3.03 -9.94
N PRO A 17 8.89 2.19 -9.11
CA PRO A 17 8.20 2.70 -7.93
C PRO A 17 9.19 3.27 -6.93
N LYS A 18 8.71 4.18 -6.10
CA LYS A 18 9.49 4.71 -5.00
C LYS A 18 8.66 4.55 -3.74
N ILE A 19 9.21 3.89 -2.75
CA ILE A 19 8.54 3.74 -1.47
C ILE A 19 8.79 5.02 -0.67
N LEU A 20 7.73 5.78 -0.42
CA LEU A 20 7.80 7.03 0.33
C LEU A 20 7.58 6.80 1.80
N ALA A 21 6.69 5.86 2.15
CA ALA A 21 6.43 5.48 3.53
C ALA A 21 5.95 4.04 3.56
N SER A 22 6.41 3.29 4.57
CA SER A 22 5.96 1.93 4.81
C SER A 22 6.02 1.74 6.31
N ARG A 23 4.86 1.81 6.98
CA ARG A 23 4.76 1.87 8.43
C ARG A 23 3.72 0.93 8.97
N ILE A 24 4.00 0.35 10.13
CA ILE A 24 3.02 -0.42 10.87
C ILE A 24 2.71 0.31 12.16
N VAL A 25 1.42 0.51 12.42
CA VAL A 25 0.93 1.04 13.69
C VAL A 25 0.24 -0.12 14.39
N THR A 26 0.83 -0.58 15.49
CA THR A 26 0.29 -1.73 16.21
C THR A 26 -0.81 -1.31 17.17
N ARG A 27 -1.85 -2.15 17.28
CA ARG A 27 -2.94 -1.99 18.22
C ARG A 27 -3.57 -0.60 18.20
N ILE A 28 -4.22 -0.30 17.10
CA ILE A 28 -4.88 0.99 16.95
C ILE A 28 -5.90 1.20 18.08
N ASP A 29 -5.88 2.40 18.67
CA ASP A 29 -6.83 2.79 19.69
C ASP A 29 -8.24 2.90 19.10
N HIS A 30 -9.28 2.66 19.93
CA HIS A 30 -10.67 2.69 19.47
C HIS A 30 -11.08 4.03 18.87
N GLN A 31 -10.62 5.14 19.44
CA GLN A 31 -10.94 6.46 18.93
C GLN A 31 -10.29 6.70 17.57
N HIS A 32 -9.05 6.25 17.42
CA HIS A 32 -8.34 6.38 16.16
C HIS A 32 -9.02 5.53 15.07
N ALA A 33 -9.41 4.31 15.42
CA ALA A 33 -10.14 3.45 14.49
C ALA A 33 -11.46 4.10 14.06
N PHE A 34 -12.17 4.71 14.99
CA PHE A 34 -13.41 5.41 14.68
C PHE A 34 -13.19 6.53 13.67
N LEU A 35 -12.16 7.35 13.87
CA LEU A 35 -11.84 8.45 12.97
C LEU A 35 -11.45 7.94 11.57
N MET A 36 -10.65 6.89 11.52
CA MET A 36 -10.26 6.30 10.23
C MET A 36 -11.47 5.76 9.47
N ASN A 37 -12.41 5.14 10.19
CA ASN A 37 -13.59 4.55 9.57
C ASN A 37 -14.52 5.59 8.96
N ARG A 38 -14.43 6.84 9.40
CA ARG A 38 -15.27 7.91 8.84
C ARG A 38 -14.86 8.29 7.43
N ASN A 39 -13.60 8.06 7.05
CA ASN A 39 -13.08 8.48 5.76
C ASN A 39 -12.67 7.30 4.87
N ARG A 40 -12.97 6.09 5.29
CA ARG A 40 -12.57 4.90 4.54
C ARG A 40 -13.47 4.66 3.32
N MET A 41 -12.90 4.01 2.33
CA MET A 41 -13.64 3.50 1.17
C MET A 41 -13.77 1.99 1.18
N GLY A 42 -12.96 1.31 1.99
CA GLY A 42 -12.94 -0.16 2.09
C GLY A 42 -13.51 -0.66 3.39
N SER A 43 -12.91 -1.72 3.91
CA SER A 43 -13.34 -2.37 5.15
C SER A 43 -13.11 -1.50 6.37
N MET A 44 -13.81 -1.82 7.45
CA MET A 44 -13.67 -1.11 8.71
C MET A 44 -12.49 -1.66 9.50
N ILE A 45 -11.70 -0.76 10.10
CA ILE A 45 -10.67 -1.17 11.04
C ILE A 45 -11.28 -1.20 12.45
N LEU A 46 -10.92 -2.21 13.22
CA LEU A 46 -11.41 -2.37 14.59
C LEU A 46 -10.33 -1.95 15.57
N GLY A 47 -10.76 -1.44 16.72
CA GLY A 47 -9.83 -1.13 17.80
C GLY A 47 -9.07 -2.37 18.21
N GLY A 48 -7.76 -2.22 18.42
CA GLY A 48 -6.88 -3.33 18.74
C GLY A 48 -6.23 -3.99 17.54
N GLU A 49 -6.79 -3.80 16.35
CA GLU A 49 -6.13 -4.27 15.13
C GLU A 49 -4.91 -3.41 14.81
N SER A 50 -3.99 -3.97 14.04
CA SER A 50 -2.82 -3.24 13.57
C SER A 50 -3.09 -2.69 12.17
N LEU A 51 -2.44 -1.59 11.86
CA LEU A 51 -2.59 -0.89 10.60
C LEU A 51 -1.27 -0.87 9.84
N TYR A 52 -1.32 -1.16 8.55
CA TYR A 52 -0.19 -0.95 7.66
C TYR A 52 -0.50 0.21 6.74
N LEU A 53 0.40 1.18 6.70
CA LEU A 53 0.33 2.33 5.81
C LEU A 53 1.46 2.25 4.81
N LEU A 54 1.11 2.26 3.53
CA LEU A 54 2.07 2.34 2.45
C LEU A 54 1.76 3.57 1.60
N GLU A 55 2.79 4.35 1.32
CA GLU A 55 2.69 5.41 0.32
C GLU A 55 3.81 5.20 -0.69
N CYS A 56 3.49 5.21 -1.96
CA CYS A 56 4.47 4.99 -3.01
C CYS A 56 4.22 5.89 -4.23
N GLN A 57 5.26 6.12 -4.96
CA GLN A 57 5.26 6.74 -6.27
C GLN A 57 5.72 5.64 -7.26
N SER A 58 5.09 5.39 -8.34
CA SER A 58 3.87 5.96 -8.91
C SER A 58 2.64 5.34 -8.28
N ALA A 59 1.50 6.04 -8.41
CA ALA A 59 0.26 5.63 -7.78
C ALA A 59 -0.20 4.22 -8.16
N SER A 60 0.01 3.81 -9.41
CA SER A 60 -0.40 2.48 -9.88
C SER A 60 0.27 1.33 -9.15
N TYR A 61 1.43 1.56 -8.55
CA TYR A 61 2.13 0.53 -7.80
C TYR A 61 1.50 0.24 -6.45
N ALA A 62 0.64 1.14 -5.95
CA ALA A 62 -0.14 0.84 -4.76
C ALA A 62 -1.12 -0.31 -5.02
N ILE A 63 -1.64 -0.41 -6.25
CA ILE A 63 -2.51 -1.51 -6.65
C ILE A 63 -1.75 -2.83 -6.62
N LEU A 64 -0.54 -2.84 -7.19
CA LEU A 64 0.30 -4.03 -7.18
C LEU A 64 0.63 -4.46 -5.75
N ALA A 65 1.03 -3.51 -4.91
CA ALA A 65 1.36 -3.79 -3.52
C ALA A 65 0.15 -4.34 -2.77
N CYS A 66 -1.02 -3.75 -2.97
CA CYS A 66 -2.25 -4.21 -2.34
C CYS A 66 -2.58 -5.64 -2.73
N ASN A 67 -2.51 -5.95 -4.02
CA ASN A 67 -2.82 -7.27 -4.54
C ASN A 67 -1.88 -8.33 -3.97
N GLU A 68 -0.59 -8.03 -3.91
CA GLU A 68 0.39 -8.98 -3.38
C GLU A 68 0.25 -9.16 -1.87
N ALA A 69 -0.07 -8.07 -1.15
CA ALA A 69 -0.30 -8.15 0.29
C ALA A 69 -1.52 -9.02 0.60
N GLU A 70 -2.61 -8.85 -0.16
CA GLU A 70 -3.83 -9.63 0.04
C GLU A 70 -3.63 -11.10 -0.28
N LYS A 71 -2.76 -11.42 -1.24
CA LYS A 71 -2.44 -12.83 -1.54
C LYS A 71 -1.62 -13.49 -0.45
N ALA A 72 -0.80 -12.72 0.25
CA ALA A 72 0.17 -13.25 1.20
C ALA A 72 -0.34 -13.31 2.64
N ALA A 73 -1.38 -12.54 2.97
CA ALA A 73 -1.79 -12.37 4.36
C ALA A 73 -3.30 -12.16 4.47
N ASN A 74 -3.83 -12.49 5.65
CA ASN A 74 -5.24 -12.28 5.95
C ASN A 74 -5.43 -10.87 6.51
N VAL A 75 -5.51 -9.90 5.59
CA VAL A 75 -5.67 -8.48 5.94
C VAL A 75 -6.87 -7.90 5.21
N LYS A 76 -7.39 -6.80 5.75
CA LYS A 76 -8.50 -6.06 5.16
C LYS A 76 -7.96 -4.79 4.53
N VAL A 77 -8.49 -4.43 3.36
CA VAL A 77 -8.19 -3.14 2.73
C VAL A 77 -9.12 -2.10 3.34
N ILE A 78 -8.55 -1.16 4.08
CA ILE A 78 -9.31 -0.09 4.72
C ILE A 78 -9.54 1.05 3.76
N ASP A 79 -8.49 1.45 3.07
CA ASP A 79 -8.58 2.55 2.12
C ASP A 79 -7.46 2.43 1.10
N TYR A 80 -7.71 3.03 -0.04
CA TYR A 80 -6.79 3.03 -1.15
C TYR A 80 -7.03 4.33 -1.91
N ARG A 81 -5.99 5.15 -2.04
CA ARG A 81 -6.14 6.46 -2.66
C ARG A 81 -5.02 6.77 -3.62
N MET A 82 -5.36 7.45 -4.70
CA MET A 82 -4.41 8.05 -5.61
C MET A 82 -4.40 9.54 -5.35
N ILE A 83 -3.21 10.08 -5.01
CA ILE A 83 -3.05 11.49 -4.67
C ILE A 83 -1.95 12.04 -5.57
N GLY A 84 -2.35 12.69 -6.68
CA GLY A 84 -1.39 13.14 -7.68
C GLY A 84 -0.59 11.96 -8.22
N PRO A 85 0.75 12.02 -8.22
CA PRO A 85 1.58 10.93 -8.69
C PRO A 85 1.71 9.78 -7.69
N ASN A 86 1.20 9.94 -6.46
CA ASN A 86 1.40 9.00 -5.37
C ASN A 86 0.16 8.14 -5.14
N GLY A 87 0.38 6.94 -4.59
CA GLY A 87 -0.68 6.07 -4.11
C GLY A 87 -0.51 5.80 -2.63
N ARG A 88 -1.61 5.75 -1.90
CA ARG A 88 -1.65 5.36 -0.49
C ARG A 88 -2.51 4.13 -0.32
N LEU A 89 -2.08 3.26 0.58
CA LEU A 89 -2.77 2.01 0.89
C LEU A 89 -2.81 1.84 2.40
N TYR A 90 -3.99 1.51 2.91
CA TYR A 90 -4.20 1.23 4.33
C TYR A 90 -4.76 -0.18 4.46
N LEU A 91 -4.02 -1.04 5.15
CA LEU A 91 -4.44 -2.41 5.42
C LEU A 91 -4.53 -2.63 6.91
N ALA A 92 -5.44 -3.50 7.35
CA ALA A 92 -5.62 -3.80 8.77
C ALA A 92 -5.78 -5.30 8.99
N GLY A 93 -5.40 -5.73 10.18
CA GLY A 93 -5.53 -7.11 10.61
C GLY A 93 -4.73 -7.34 11.87
N ASP A 94 -4.54 -8.61 12.22
CA ASP A 94 -3.67 -8.97 13.33
C ASP A 94 -2.23 -8.56 13.03
N GLU A 95 -1.47 -8.29 14.07
CA GLU A 95 -0.09 -7.79 13.90
C GLU A 95 0.75 -8.70 13.01
N ALA A 96 0.67 -10.02 13.22
CA ALA A 96 1.44 -10.98 12.41
C ALA A 96 1.04 -10.92 10.94
N GLU A 97 -0.27 -10.82 10.67
CA GLU A 97 -0.76 -10.74 9.29
C GLU A 97 -0.38 -9.43 8.63
N VAL A 98 -0.43 -8.33 9.38
CA VAL A 98 -0.03 -7.02 8.86
C VAL A 98 1.46 -7.00 8.53
N ARG A 99 2.30 -7.66 9.34
CA ARG A 99 3.73 -7.79 9.04
C ARG A 99 3.96 -8.59 7.77
N ASN A 100 3.23 -9.68 7.60
CA ASN A 100 3.31 -10.49 6.37
C ASN A 100 2.88 -9.67 5.16
N ALA A 101 1.81 -8.90 5.29
CA ALA A 101 1.32 -8.03 4.23
C ALA A 101 2.37 -6.99 3.83
N ARG A 102 3.00 -6.34 4.82
CA ARG A 102 4.07 -5.39 4.57
C ARG A 102 5.22 -6.02 3.80
N ASN A 103 5.66 -7.18 4.25
CA ASN A 103 6.79 -7.86 3.61
C ASN A 103 6.48 -8.20 2.16
N ALA A 104 5.28 -8.68 1.87
CA ALA A 104 4.86 -8.98 0.51
C ALA A 104 4.74 -7.72 -0.35
N ALA A 105 4.18 -6.65 0.19
CA ALA A 105 4.04 -5.39 -0.52
C ALA A 105 5.40 -4.80 -0.87
N GLU A 106 6.31 -4.75 0.10
CA GLU A 106 7.65 -4.23 -0.11
C GLU A 106 8.44 -5.07 -1.11
N ALA A 107 8.32 -6.40 -1.00
CA ALA A 107 9.00 -7.31 -1.93
C ALA A 107 8.52 -7.08 -3.36
N ALA A 108 7.20 -6.94 -3.54
CA ALA A 108 6.63 -6.70 -4.86
C ALA A 108 7.15 -5.39 -5.48
N LEU A 109 7.21 -4.34 -4.67
CA LEU A 109 7.69 -3.04 -5.15
C LEU A 109 9.18 -3.08 -5.46
N ARG A 110 9.98 -3.79 -4.65
CA ARG A 110 11.41 -3.93 -4.91
C ARG A 110 11.68 -4.74 -6.17
N GLN A 111 10.90 -5.79 -6.42
CA GLN A 111 11.01 -6.55 -7.67
C GLN A 111 10.69 -5.69 -8.88
N ALA A 112 9.82 -4.70 -8.72
CA ALA A 112 9.50 -3.75 -9.78
C ALA A 112 10.55 -2.62 -9.89
N GLY A 113 11.56 -2.61 -9.02
CA GLY A 113 12.66 -1.66 -9.08
C GLY A 113 12.61 -0.55 -8.05
N ALA A 114 11.82 -0.70 -6.98
CA ALA A 114 11.69 0.33 -5.94
C ALA A 114 13.01 0.58 -5.20
N THR A 115 13.17 1.81 -4.77
CA THR A 115 14.27 2.23 -3.90
C THR A 115 13.74 2.67 -2.54
#